data_83bf340a491de8d61f648cffaa1db64b
#
_entry.id   83bf340a491de8d61f648cffaa1db64b
#
_cell.length_a   1.000
_cell.length_b   1.000
_cell.length_c   1.000
_cell.angle_alpha   90.00
_cell.angle_beta   90.00
_cell.angle_gamma   90.00
#
_symmetry.space_group_name_H-M   'P 1'
#
loop_
_entity.id
_entity.type
_entity.pdbx_description
1 polymer ?
#
loop_
_entity_poly.entity_id
_entity_poly.type
_entity_poly.pdbx_seq_one_letter_code
_entity_poly.pdbx_strand_id
1 'polypeptide(L)' 'MKGKPMPEHDMDFETQVLAETENMHYQVWKADEPDGETTYHLELNNVTIHFFTEEWEEFLRLIRMLGKK' A
#
# COMPACT_ATOMS: atom_id res chain seq x y z
N MET A 1 -1.56 -18.15 -3.33
CA MET A 1 -1.56 -18.15 -3.51
C MET A 1 -1.58 -17.88 -3.62
N LYS A 2 -1.62 -17.70 -3.66
CA LYS A 2 -1.65 -17.55 -3.79
C LYS A 2 -1.75 -17.03 -4.29
N GLY A 3 -1.94 -16.67 -4.44
CA GLY A 3 -2.02 -16.26 -4.93
C GLY A 3 -2.12 -15.75 -5.60
N LYS A 4 -2.00 -15.68 -5.89
CA LYS A 4 -2.09 -15.15 -6.59
C LYS A 4 -2.26 -15.14 -7.55
N PRO A 5 -2.60 -15.16 -7.75
CA PRO A 5 -2.66 -15.20 -8.91
C PRO A 5 -2.52 -14.58 -9.78
N MET A 6 -2.13 -14.21 -10.22
CA MET A 6 -2.13 -13.50 -11.08
C MET A 6 -1.63 -13.61 -12.13
N PRO A 7 -1.86 -13.56 -12.56
CA PRO A 7 -1.55 -13.94 -13.74
C PRO A 7 -0.68 -13.14 -14.47
N GLU A 8 -0.53 -13.36 -15.61
CA GLU A 8 0.43 -12.87 -16.41
C GLU A 8 0.27 -11.48 -16.72
N HIS A 9 -0.90 -10.99 -16.72
CA HIS A 9 -1.00 -9.61 -16.96
C HIS A 9 -0.56 -8.88 -15.79
N ASP A 10 -0.24 -9.55 -14.75
CA ASP A 10 0.34 -8.90 -13.65
C ASP A 10 1.68 -8.38 -13.93
N MET A 11 2.23 -8.72 -15.02
CA MET A 11 3.49 -8.16 -15.37
C MET A 11 3.44 -6.71 -15.54
N ASP A 12 2.28 -6.14 -15.74
CA ASP A 12 2.15 -4.72 -15.90
C ASP A 12 2.12 -3.99 -14.59
N PHE A 13 2.11 -4.69 -13.49
CA PHE A 13 2.02 -4.10 -12.18
C PHE A 13 3.12 -4.64 -11.34
N GLU A 14 3.65 -3.84 -10.46
CA GLU A 14 4.57 -4.33 -9.46
C GLU A 14 4.04 -3.92 -8.12
N THR A 15 3.95 -4.84 -7.18
CA THR A 15 3.50 -4.51 -5.85
C THR A 15 4.60 -4.83 -4.87
N GLN A 16 4.62 -4.10 -3.79
CA GLN A 16 5.63 -4.28 -2.77
C GLN A 16 5.02 -3.96 -1.42
N VAL A 17 5.14 -4.90 -0.49
CA VAL A 17 4.67 -4.67 0.86
C VAL A 17 5.69 -3.82 1.58
N LEU A 18 5.25 -2.70 2.12
CA LEU A 18 6.15 -1.78 2.78
C LEU A 18 6.21 -2.03 4.28
N ALA A 19 5.12 -2.45 4.88
CA ALA A 19 5.08 -2.70 6.31
C ALA A 19 3.87 -3.55 6.62
N GLU A 20 3.97 -4.34 7.67
CA GLU A 20 2.81 -5.12 8.08
C GLU A 20 3.00 -5.50 9.53
N THR A 21 1.89 -5.70 10.22
CA THR A 21 1.94 -6.10 11.60
C THR A 21 2.12 -7.61 11.69
N GLU A 22 2.45 -8.08 12.88
CA GLU A 22 2.76 -9.49 13.06
C GLU A 22 1.60 -10.39 12.72
N ASN A 23 0.38 -9.97 13.03
CA ASN A 23 -0.77 -10.80 12.73
C ASN A 23 -1.30 -10.55 11.34
N MET A 24 -0.64 -9.65 10.59
CA MET A 24 -0.98 -9.39 9.21
C MET A 24 -2.36 -8.82 9.01
N HIS A 25 -2.95 -8.28 10.05
CA HIS A 25 -4.24 -7.63 9.92
C HIS A 25 -4.11 -6.22 9.38
N TYR A 26 -2.93 -5.62 9.55
CA TYR A 26 -2.68 -4.25 9.11
C TYR A 26 -1.45 -4.27 8.24
N GLN A 27 -1.54 -3.70 7.07
CA GLN A 27 -0.37 -3.66 6.22
C GLN A 27 -0.47 -2.49 5.25
N VAL A 28 0.67 -2.08 4.75
CA VAL A 28 0.78 -1.04 3.76
C VAL A 28 1.54 -1.62 2.60
N TRP A 29 1.03 -1.45 1.40
CA TRP A 29 1.75 -1.89 0.21
C TRP A 29 1.54 -0.88 -0.89
N LYS A 30 2.41 -0.89 -1.86
CA LYS A 30 2.30 0.01 -2.97
C LYS A 30 2.25 -0.77 -4.26
N ALA A 31 1.68 -0.16 -5.26
CA ALA A 31 1.58 -0.75 -6.59
C ALA A 31 2.09 0.26 -7.59
N ASP A 32 3.03 -0.18 -8.42
CA ASP A 32 3.55 0.64 -9.50
C ASP A 32 2.83 0.22 -10.76
N GLU A 33 2.11 1.14 -11.36
CA GLU A 33 1.30 0.82 -12.51
C GLU A 33 2.06 1.09 -13.79
N PRO A 34 1.65 0.45 -14.87
CA PRO A 34 2.41 0.56 -16.11
C PRO A 34 2.45 1.97 -16.68
N ASP A 35 1.50 2.81 -16.32
CA ASP A 35 1.52 4.18 -16.81
C ASP A 35 2.43 5.06 -15.97
N GLY A 36 3.16 4.50 -15.04
CA GLY A 36 4.09 5.27 -14.26
C GLY A 36 3.54 5.79 -12.96
N GLU A 37 2.28 5.55 -12.68
CA GLU A 37 1.70 6.01 -11.43
C GLU A 37 1.92 5.02 -10.33
N THR A 38 2.07 5.53 -9.13
CA THR A 38 2.21 4.68 -7.96
C THR A 38 1.05 4.96 -7.04
N THR A 39 0.44 3.89 -6.56
CA THR A 39 -0.62 4.01 -5.57
C THR A 39 -0.20 3.30 -4.31
N TYR A 40 -0.71 3.76 -3.20
CA TYR A 40 -0.40 3.17 -1.90
C TYR A 40 -1.70 2.68 -1.29
N HIS A 41 -1.61 1.53 -0.66
CA HIS A 41 -2.81 0.87 -0.12
C HIS A 41 -2.57 0.59 1.35
N LEU A 42 -3.48 1.04 2.17
CA LEU A 42 -3.41 0.84 3.60
C LEU A 42 -4.54 -0.09 3.98
N GLU A 43 -4.20 -1.28 4.44
CA GLU A 43 -5.19 -2.26 4.83
C GLU A 43 -5.31 -2.31 6.32
N LEU A 44 -6.52 -2.10 6.81
CA LEU A 44 -6.79 -2.08 8.24
C LEU A 44 -7.89 -3.08 8.51
N ASN A 45 -7.48 -4.30 8.79
CA ASN A 45 -8.45 -5.33 9.14
C ASN A 45 -9.44 -5.55 8.01
N ASN A 46 -10.56 -4.88 8.03
CA ASN A 46 -11.58 -5.11 7.00
C ASN A 46 -11.83 -3.90 6.13
N VAL A 47 -10.90 -2.97 6.06
CA VAL A 47 -11.06 -1.81 5.20
C VAL A 47 -9.73 -1.54 4.52
N THR A 48 -9.78 -1.09 3.27
CA THR A 48 -8.59 -0.75 2.53
C THR A 48 -8.75 0.67 2.00
N ILE A 49 -7.76 1.49 2.23
CA ILE A 49 -7.76 2.87 1.79
C ILE A 49 -6.68 3.02 0.75
N HIS A 50 -7.02 3.70 -0.34
CA HIS A 50 -6.09 3.89 -1.46
C HIS A 50 -5.64 5.34 -1.49
N PHE A 51 -4.37 5.54 -1.76
CA PHE A 51 -3.81 6.89 -1.82
C PHE A 51 -3.01 7.03 -3.10
N PHE A 52 -3.06 8.21 -3.69
CA PHE A 52 -2.05 8.58 -4.66
C PHE A 52 -0.83 9.12 -3.92
N THR A 53 0.25 9.32 -4.64
CA THR A 53 1.51 9.67 -4.00
C THR A 53 1.39 10.90 -3.13
N GLU A 54 0.76 11.95 -3.62
CA GLU A 54 0.65 13.17 -2.84
C GLU A 54 -0.18 12.96 -1.59
N GLU A 55 -1.23 12.20 -1.73
CA GLU A 55 -2.09 11.92 -0.59
C GLU A 55 -1.37 11.07 0.44
N TRP A 56 -0.57 10.15 -0.06
CA TRP A 56 0.20 9.28 0.82
C TRP A 56 1.21 10.09 1.63
N GLU A 57 1.85 11.03 0.99
CA GLU A 57 2.82 11.86 1.69
C GLU A 57 2.16 12.71 2.75
N GLU A 58 0.99 13.20 2.46
CA GLU A 58 0.23 13.97 3.43
C GLU A 58 -0.16 13.10 4.61
N PHE A 59 -0.57 11.88 4.33
CA PHE A 59 -0.94 10.95 5.39
C PHE A 59 0.26 10.65 6.28
N LEU A 60 1.42 10.44 5.68
CA LEU A 60 2.61 10.18 6.48
C LEU A 60 2.99 11.37 7.33
N ARG A 61 2.78 12.55 6.81
CA ARG A 61 3.05 13.75 7.59
C ARG A 61 2.16 13.80 8.81
N LEU A 62 0.90 13.47 8.63
CA LEU A 62 -0.03 13.43 9.74
C LEU A 62 0.38 12.40 10.77
N ILE A 63 0.80 11.23 10.33
CA ILE A 63 1.18 10.17 11.24
C ILE A 63 2.43 10.56 12.03
N ARG A 64 3.36 11.23 11.39
CA ARG A 64 4.56 11.65 12.08
C ARG A 64 4.25 12.64 13.18
N MET A 65 3.19 13.42 13.00
CA MET A 65 2.80 14.33 14.04
C MET A 65 2.33 13.59 15.27
N LEU A 66 1.78 12.42 15.12
CA LEU A 66 1.38 11.62 16.26
C LEU A 66 2.58 11.18 17.07
N GLY A 67 3.67 10.92 16.43
CA GLY A 67 4.84 10.45 17.12
C GLY A 67 5.60 11.52 17.86
N LYS A 68 5.25 12.79 17.63
CA LYS A 68 5.91 13.85 18.33
C LYS A 68 5.15 14.15 19.56
N LYS A 69 5.67 14.02 20.62
CA LYS A 69 4.90 14.27 21.81
C LYS A 69 5.57 15.29 22.66
#